data_39a95646be57ea07bdef8e2b7b5c5dfe
#
_entry.id   39a95646be57ea07bdef8e2b7b5c5dfe
#
_cell.length_a   1.000
_cell.length_b   1.000
_cell.length_c   1.000
_cell.angle_alpha   90.00
_cell.angle_beta   90.00
_cell.angle_gamma   90.00
#
_symmetry.space_group_name_H-M   'P 1'
#
loop_
_entity.id
_entity.type
_entity.pdbx_description
1 polymer ?
#
loop_
_entity_poly.entity_id
_entity_poly.type
_entity_poly.pdbx_seq_one_letter_code
_entity_poly.pdbx_strand_id
1 'polypeptide(L)'
;MSVKKNAKGTWYTKFYYTDWNGERKQKKKEGFATKKEAEAFERDFLNKHAGSPDITFGNLIERYMLDCQARLKETTMGTKKHMIETKILPYFKDLPISKIDSLKVREWQTTLINDPNHYEQTYLKVIHNQMSAIMNYAVEYYNLPKNPAKKSMGKKQAENMQFWTVNEFQTFIKTTEDDMTVNTIFNLFFFSGIREGELLALTLNDFDFDKNTVSITKTYARVKGKDIIQPPKTKRAIALCLCLLIL
;
A
#
# COMPACT_ATOMS: atom_id res chain seq x y z
N MET A 1 -21.10 -28.86 -22.25
CA MET A 1 -19.70 -28.95 -21.74
C MET A 1 -18.87 -27.91 -22.49
N SER A 2 -18.20 -27.05 -21.77
CA SER A 2 -17.39 -25.94 -22.30
C SER A 2 -15.99 -26.37 -22.75
N VAL A 3 -15.51 -27.51 -22.23
CA VAL A 3 -14.17 -28.06 -22.50
C VAL A 3 -14.23 -29.13 -23.59
N LYS A 4 -13.42 -28.96 -24.63
CA LYS A 4 -13.35 -29.88 -25.79
C LYS A 4 -11.89 -30.12 -26.20
N LYS A 5 -11.66 -31.26 -26.89
CA LYS A 5 -10.35 -31.57 -27.48
C LYS A 5 -10.32 -31.04 -28.93
N ASN A 6 -9.24 -30.39 -29.32
CA ASN A 6 -9.09 -29.90 -30.69
C ASN A 6 -8.42 -30.97 -31.59
N ALA A 7 -8.40 -30.76 -32.90
CA ALA A 7 -7.81 -31.69 -33.87
C ALA A 7 -6.30 -31.91 -33.69
N LYS A 8 -5.61 -31.01 -32.98
CA LYS A 8 -4.18 -31.10 -32.67
C LYS A 8 -3.88 -31.87 -31.38
N GLY A 9 -4.91 -32.48 -30.76
CA GLY A 9 -4.74 -33.32 -29.56
C GLY A 9 -4.70 -32.58 -28.24
N THR A 10 -4.70 -31.24 -28.24
CA THR A 10 -4.76 -30.39 -27.04
C THR A 10 -6.20 -30.06 -26.64
N TRP A 11 -6.39 -29.65 -25.38
CA TRP A 11 -7.69 -29.27 -24.87
C TRP A 11 -7.91 -27.76 -24.94
N TYR A 12 -9.15 -27.33 -25.12
CA TYR A 12 -9.56 -25.93 -25.06
C TYR A 12 -10.87 -25.79 -24.30
N THR A 13 -11.08 -24.61 -23.70
CA THR A 13 -12.34 -24.24 -23.09
C THR A 13 -12.94 -23.01 -23.79
N LYS A 14 -14.26 -22.99 -23.91
CA LYS A 14 -15.04 -21.89 -24.48
C LYS A 14 -16.32 -21.72 -23.68
N PHE A 15 -16.44 -20.60 -22.97
CA PHE A 15 -17.56 -20.33 -22.07
C PHE A 15 -17.96 -18.86 -22.10
N TYR A 16 -19.15 -18.57 -21.57
CA TYR A 16 -19.65 -17.22 -21.39
C TYR A 16 -19.49 -16.79 -19.93
N TYR A 17 -19.25 -15.51 -19.72
CA TYR A 17 -19.20 -14.89 -18.40
C TYR A 17 -19.81 -13.49 -18.48
N THR A 18 -20.26 -12.99 -17.33
CA THR A 18 -20.73 -11.60 -17.20
C THR A 18 -19.57 -10.74 -16.75
N ASP A 19 -19.28 -9.68 -17.50
CA ASP A 19 -18.23 -8.72 -17.13
C ASP A 19 -18.70 -7.81 -15.99
N TRP A 20 -17.79 -7.05 -15.41
CA TRP A 20 -18.06 -6.06 -14.35
C TRP A 20 -19.10 -4.99 -14.75
N ASN A 21 -19.28 -4.73 -16.04
CA ASN A 21 -20.34 -3.86 -16.58
C ASN A 21 -21.71 -4.55 -16.73
N GLY A 22 -21.84 -5.81 -16.33
CA GLY A 22 -23.07 -6.60 -16.57
C GLY A 22 -23.20 -7.16 -17.99
N GLU A 23 -22.21 -6.95 -18.87
CA GLU A 23 -22.23 -7.45 -20.23
C GLU A 23 -21.83 -8.93 -20.32
N ARG A 24 -22.58 -9.70 -21.11
CA ARG A 24 -22.27 -11.10 -21.38
C ARG A 24 -21.19 -11.21 -22.44
N LYS A 25 -19.99 -11.66 -22.04
CA LYS A 25 -18.82 -11.86 -22.93
C LYS A 25 -18.46 -13.33 -23.06
N GLN A 26 -17.77 -13.68 -24.15
CA GLN A 26 -17.29 -15.02 -24.41
C GLN A 26 -15.76 -15.09 -24.25
N LYS A 27 -15.28 -16.10 -23.54
CA LYS A 27 -13.85 -16.42 -23.41
C LYS A 27 -13.56 -17.75 -24.05
N LYS A 28 -12.48 -17.81 -24.88
CA LYS A 28 -11.91 -19.03 -25.42
C LYS A 28 -10.43 -19.07 -25.06
N LYS A 29 -9.93 -20.21 -24.56
CA LYS A 29 -8.50 -20.45 -24.35
C LYS A 29 -8.18 -21.88 -24.76
N GLU A 30 -7.09 -22.03 -25.51
CA GLU A 30 -6.60 -23.29 -26.09
C GLU A 30 -5.21 -23.63 -25.55
N GLY A 31 -4.76 -24.86 -25.83
CA GLY A 31 -3.39 -25.26 -25.55
C GLY A 31 -3.17 -25.95 -24.20
N PHE A 32 -4.24 -26.43 -23.55
CA PHE A 32 -4.12 -27.20 -22.33
C PHE A 32 -3.68 -28.64 -22.64
N ALA A 33 -2.75 -29.18 -21.84
CA ALA A 33 -2.28 -30.56 -21.98
C ALA A 33 -3.38 -31.58 -21.55
N THR A 34 -4.16 -31.24 -20.54
CA THR A 34 -5.19 -32.12 -19.98
C THR A 34 -6.57 -31.44 -19.92
N LYS A 35 -7.63 -32.27 -19.91
CA LYS A 35 -9.01 -31.83 -19.69
C LYS A 35 -9.13 -31.13 -18.33
N LYS A 36 -8.50 -31.67 -17.29
CA LYS A 36 -8.52 -31.17 -15.92
C LYS A 36 -7.95 -29.75 -15.81
N GLU A 37 -6.88 -29.46 -16.55
CA GLU A 37 -6.31 -28.10 -16.61
C GLU A 37 -7.26 -27.09 -17.26
N ALA A 38 -7.91 -27.50 -18.36
CA ALA A 38 -8.88 -26.65 -19.04
C ALA A 38 -10.11 -26.36 -18.16
N GLU A 39 -10.61 -27.36 -17.43
CA GLU A 39 -11.71 -27.22 -16.48
C GLU A 39 -11.32 -26.37 -15.26
N ALA A 40 -10.10 -26.53 -14.75
CA ALA A 40 -9.56 -25.71 -13.67
C ALA A 40 -9.46 -24.23 -14.09
N PHE A 41 -8.92 -23.97 -15.30
CA PHE A 41 -8.85 -22.61 -15.83
C PHE A 41 -10.23 -21.96 -15.97
N GLU A 42 -11.24 -22.70 -16.50
CA GLU A 42 -12.59 -22.18 -16.64
C GLU A 42 -13.21 -21.82 -15.29
N ARG A 43 -13.12 -22.73 -14.32
CA ARG A 43 -13.62 -22.53 -12.96
C ARG A 43 -12.96 -21.33 -12.29
N ASP A 44 -11.63 -21.22 -12.36
CA ASP A 44 -10.90 -20.09 -11.76
C ASP A 44 -11.25 -18.77 -12.44
N PHE A 45 -11.44 -18.79 -13.77
CA PHE A 45 -11.85 -17.59 -14.50
C PHE A 45 -13.27 -17.15 -14.13
N LEU A 46 -14.23 -18.10 -14.04
CA LEU A 46 -15.62 -17.80 -13.66
C LEU A 46 -15.69 -17.31 -12.20
N ASN A 47 -14.98 -17.95 -11.28
CA ASN A 47 -14.91 -17.52 -9.88
C ASN A 47 -14.32 -16.11 -9.74
N LYS A 48 -13.29 -15.81 -10.53
CA LYS A 48 -12.67 -14.47 -10.58
C LYS A 48 -13.64 -13.38 -11.04
N HIS A 49 -14.63 -13.71 -11.89
CA HIS A 49 -15.57 -12.74 -12.46
C HIS A 49 -16.94 -12.73 -11.77
N ALA A 50 -17.30 -13.80 -11.09
CA ALA A 50 -18.61 -13.93 -10.42
C ALA A 50 -18.64 -13.42 -8.97
N GLY A 51 -17.53 -12.89 -8.44
CA GLY A 51 -17.45 -12.49 -7.03
C GLY A 51 -17.64 -13.66 -6.06
N SER A 52 -17.21 -14.88 -6.46
CA SER A 52 -17.32 -16.08 -5.63
C SER A 52 -16.26 -16.14 -4.53
N PRO A 53 -16.60 -16.58 -3.32
CA PRO A 53 -15.63 -16.83 -2.26
C PRO A 53 -14.68 -18.02 -2.54
N ASP A 54 -14.84 -18.72 -3.65
CA ASP A 54 -13.91 -19.78 -4.10
C ASP A 54 -12.73 -19.25 -4.95
N ILE A 55 -12.66 -17.94 -5.17
CA ILE A 55 -11.47 -17.30 -5.77
C ILE A 55 -10.26 -17.55 -4.88
N THR A 56 -9.08 -17.82 -5.49
CA THR A 56 -7.84 -17.91 -4.73
C THR A 56 -7.44 -16.54 -4.17
N PHE A 57 -6.75 -16.54 -3.04
CA PHE A 57 -6.28 -15.30 -2.42
C PHE A 57 -5.33 -14.53 -3.36
N GLY A 58 -4.49 -15.21 -4.14
CA GLY A 58 -3.63 -14.58 -5.14
C GLY A 58 -4.42 -13.81 -6.19
N ASN A 59 -5.50 -14.40 -6.72
CA ASN A 59 -6.38 -13.74 -7.68
C ASN A 59 -7.17 -12.56 -7.05
N LEU A 60 -7.56 -12.68 -5.79
CA LEU A 60 -8.16 -11.58 -5.03
C LEU A 60 -7.19 -10.40 -4.91
N ILE A 61 -5.92 -10.67 -4.58
CA ILE A 61 -4.88 -9.64 -4.47
C ILE A 61 -4.68 -8.91 -5.78
N GLU A 62 -4.63 -9.59 -6.92
CA GLU A 62 -4.52 -8.91 -8.23
C GLU A 62 -5.64 -7.88 -8.44
N ARG A 63 -6.88 -8.25 -8.13
CA ARG A 63 -8.04 -7.36 -8.25
C ARG A 63 -7.99 -6.21 -7.24
N TYR A 64 -7.68 -6.52 -5.98
CA TYR A 64 -7.52 -5.54 -4.94
C TYR A 64 -6.43 -4.51 -5.26
N MET A 65 -5.29 -4.96 -5.82
CA MET A 65 -4.19 -4.08 -6.19
C MET A 65 -4.54 -3.18 -7.37
N LEU A 66 -5.29 -3.68 -8.37
CA LEU A 66 -5.80 -2.86 -9.48
C LEU A 66 -6.74 -1.75 -8.98
N ASP A 67 -7.67 -2.09 -8.09
CA ASP A 67 -8.58 -1.13 -7.47
C ASP A 67 -7.82 -0.08 -6.62
N CYS A 68 -6.84 -0.53 -5.84
CA CYS A 68 -5.98 0.37 -5.07
C CYS A 68 -5.16 1.31 -5.97
N GLN A 69 -4.66 0.84 -7.10
CA GLN A 69 -3.84 1.63 -8.02
C GLN A 69 -4.59 2.84 -8.59
N ALA A 70 -5.89 2.68 -8.82
CA ALA A 70 -6.75 3.78 -9.31
C ALA A 70 -6.94 4.91 -8.26
N ARG A 71 -6.74 4.62 -6.95
CA ARG A 71 -7.11 5.52 -5.85
C ARG A 71 -5.94 5.99 -4.99
N LEU A 72 -4.83 5.26 -4.99
CA LEU A 72 -3.72 5.51 -4.08
C LEU A 72 -2.51 6.13 -4.80
N LYS A 73 -1.77 6.95 -4.04
CA LYS A 73 -0.49 7.50 -4.52
C LYS A 73 0.55 6.38 -4.73
N GLU A 74 1.46 6.57 -5.66
CA GLU A 74 2.50 5.59 -6.03
C GLU A 74 3.36 5.17 -4.82
N THR A 75 3.72 6.11 -3.95
CA THR A 75 4.46 5.84 -2.70
C THR A 75 3.74 4.84 -1.80
N THR A 76 2.41 5.02 -1.63
CA THR A 76 1.57 4.12 -0.83
C THR A 76 1.45 2.75 -1.50
N MET A 77 1.31 2.72 -2.83
CA MET A 77 1.23 1.47 -3.60
C MET A 77 2.52 0.65 -3.49
N GLY A 78 3.68 1.28 -3.54
CA GLY A 78 4.98 0.60 -3.38
C GLY A 78 5.09 -0.14 -2.04
N THR A 79 4.79 0.57 -0.94
CA THR A 79 4.82 -0.02 0.42
C THR A 79 3.78 -1.13 0.57
N LYS A 80 2.55 -0.90 0.09
CA LYS A 80 1.46 -1.89 0.13
C LYS A 80 1.83 -3.16 -0.64
N LYS A 81 2.35 -3.02 -1.85
CA LYS A 81 2.77 -4.12 -2.71
C LYS A 81 3.85 -4.96 -2.05
N HIS A 82 4.92 -4.32 -1.58
CA HIS A 82 6.03 -4.99 -0.90
C HIS A 82 5.54 -5.82 0.31
N MET A 83 4.71 -5.22 1.16
CA MET A 83 4.18 -5.89 2.34
C MET A 83 3.30 -7.10 1.98
N ILE A 84 2.44 -6.97 0.97
CA ILE A 84 1.59 -8.07 0.51
C ILE A 84 2.45 -9.20 -0.05
N GLU A 85 3.40 -8.90 -0.94
CA GLU A 85 4.23 -9.90 -1.61
C GLU A 85 5.16 -10.64 -0.65
N THR A 86 5.70 -9.96 0.36
CA THR A 86 6.70 -10.55 1.27
C THR A 86 6.11 -11.15 2.54
N LYS A 87 4.96 -10.65 3.04
CA LYS A 87 4.43 -11.02 4.36
C LYS A 87 3.08 -11.73 4.33
N ILE A 88 2.32 -11.63 3.25
CA ILE A 88 0.95 -12.17 3.19
C ILE A 88 0.84 -13.25 2.11
N LEU A 89 1.20 -12.95 0.88
CA LEU A 89 1.08 -13.89 -0.24
C LEU A 89 1.77 -15.24 -0.02
N PRO A 90 2.97 -15.35 0.59
CA PRO A 90 3.61 -16.64 0.80
C PRO A 90 2.78 -17.66 1.59
N TYR A 91 1.85 -17.17 2.43
CA TYR A 91 1.01 -18.02 3.27
C TYR A 91 -0.35 -18.37 2.66
N PHE A 92 -0.91 -17.48 1.83
CA PHE A 92 -2.32 -17.58 1.44
C PHE A 92 -2.55 -17.67 -0.06
N LYS A 93 -1.54 -17.47 -0.91
CA LYS A 93 -1.66 -17.28 -2.36
C LYS A 93 -2.60 -18.28 -3.03
N ASP A 94 -2.40 -19.55 -2.77
CA ASP A 94 -3.10 -20.64 -3.48
C ASP A 94 -4.39 -21.10 -2.77
N LEU A 95 -4.68 -20.53 -1.60
CA LEU A 95 -5.88 -20.88 -0.85
C LEU A 95 -7.11 -20.13 -1.39
N PRO A 96 -8.25 -20.84 -1.56
CA PRO A 96 -9.54 -20.17 -1.74
C PRO A 96 -9.85 -19.28 -0.53
N ILE A 97 -10.39 -18.07 -0.75
CA ILE A 97 -10.68 -17.16 0.37
C ILE A 97 -11.72 -17.72 1.33
N SER A 98 -12.61 -18.59 0.87
CA SER A 98 -13.56 -19.34 1.71
C SER A 98 -12.89 -20.29 2.71
N LYS A 99 -11.65 -20.71 2.44
CA LYS A 99 -10.84 -21.59 3.31
C LYS A 99 -9.94 -20.84 4.28
N ILE A 100 -9.89 -19.50 4.19
CA ILE A 100 -9.12 -18.66 5.10
C ILE A 100 -10.01 -18.29 6.29
N ASP A 101 -9.93 -19.06 7.34
CA ASP A 101 -10.65 -18.84 8.59
C ASP A 101 -9.81 -18.08 9.64
N SER A 102 -10.42 -17.77 10.77
CA SER A 102 -9.74 -17.06 11.86
C SER A 102 -8.58 -17.85 12.48
N LEU A 103 -8.60 -19.20 12.39
CA LEU A 103 -7.52 -20.05 12.88
C LEU A 103 -6.28 -19.90 11.99
N LYS A 104 -6.44 -20.04 10.67
CA LYS A 104 -5.34 -19.84 9.71
C LYS A 104 -4.73 -18.45 9.80
N VAL A 105 -5.57 -17.42 9.96
CA VAL A 105 -5.07 -16.05 10.18
C VAL A 105 -4.26 -15.98 11.48
N ARG A 106 -4.68 -16.68 12.54
CA ARG A 106 -3.96 -16.70 13.82
C ARG A 106 -2.63 -17.44 13.72
N GLU A 107 -2.59 -18.56 13.03
CA GLU A 107 -1.35 -19.30 12.75
C GLU A 107 -0.33 -18.41 12.01
N TRP A 108 -0.77 -17.74 10.94
CA TRP A 108 0.06 -16.77 10.23
C TRP A 108 0.55 -15.62 11.12
N GLN A 109 -0.32 -15.06 11.98
CA GLN A 109 0.10 -14.03 12.95
C GLN A 109 1.19 -14.56 13.88
N THR A 110 1.03 -15.78 14.39
CA THR A 110 2.01 -16.42 15.29
C THR A 110 3.35 -16.62 14.58
N THR A 111 3.34 -17.03 13.33
CA THR A 111 4.57 -17.16 12.52
C THR A 111 5.29 -15.82 12.39
N LEU A 112 4.57 -14.72 12.14
CA LEU A 112 5.18 -13.39 12.02
C LEU A 112 5.68 -12.84 13.37
N ILE A 113 5.00 -13.15 14.47
CA ILE A 113 5.45 -12.73 15.81
C ILE A 113 6.75 -13.46 16.20
N ASN A 114 6.88 -14.72 15.82
CA ASN A 114 8.04 -15.56 16.10
C ASN A 114 9.12 -15.51 15.00
N ASP A 115 8.99 -14.59 14.03
CA ASP A 115 9.96 -14.42 12.95
C ASP A 115 11.35 -14.04 13.53
N PRO A 116 12.45 -14.67 13.08
CA PRO A 116 13.81 -14.35 13.55
C PRO A 116 14.22 -12.88 13.41
N ASN A 117 13.57 -12.13 12.52
CA ASN A 117 13.82 -10.68 12.35
C ASN A 117 13.24 -9.83 13.49
N HIS A 118 12.50 -10.41 14.45
CA HIS A 118 11.95 -9.70 15.62
C HIS A 118 11.23 -8.40 15.27
N TYR A 119 10.18 -8.47 14.43
CA TYR A 119 9.44 -7.28 13.99
C TYR A 119 8.83 -6.49 15.14
N GLU A 120 8.97 -5.17 15.08
CA GLU A 120 8.36 -4.24 16.00
C GLU A 120 6.83 -4.38 16.05
N GLN A 121 6.24 -4.17 17.22
CA GLN A 121 4.80 -4.33 17.46
C GLN A 121 3.94 -3.42 16.56
N THR A 122 4.43 -2.22 16.29
CA THR A 122 3.79 -1.26 15.37
C THR A 122 3.79 -1.76 13.93
N TYR A 123 4.89 -2.39 13.48
CA TYR A 123 5.00 -2.97 12.15
C TYR A 123 4.10 -4.20 11.99
N LEU A 124 4.07 -5.09 12.97
CA LEU A 124 3.15 -6.23 13.01
C LEU A 124 1.70 -5.77 12.87
N LYS A 125 1.33 -4.68 13.58
CA LYS A 125 -0.01 -4.09 13.47
C LYS A 125 -0.31 -3.57 12.06
N VAL A 126 0.66 -2.95 11.39
CA VAL A 126 0.50 -2.45 10.01
C VAL A 126 0.28 -3.60 9.04
N ILE A 127 1.07 -4.70 9.15
CA ILE A 127 0.89 -5.91 8.33
C ILE A 127 -0.51 -6.50 8.55
N HIS A 128 -0.94 -6.62 9.80
CA HIS A 128 -2.28 -7.12 10.12
C HIS A 128 -3.39 -6.25 9.51
N ASN A 129 -3.28 -4.93 9.64
CA ASN A 129 -4.25 -4.00 9.08
C ASN A 129 -4.34 -4.15 7.55
N GLN A 130 -3.22 -4.46 6.89
CA GLN A 130 -3.21 -4.72 5.45
C GLN A 130 -3.99 -6.00 5.12
N MET A 131 -3.79 -7.09 5.87
CA MET A 131 -4.56 -8.34 5.70
C MET A 131 -6.05 -8.10 5.97
N SER A 132 -6.39 -7.37 7.03
CA SER A 132 -7.77 -7.04 7.38
C SER A 132 -8.47 -6.22 6.29
N ALA A 133 -7.76 -5.27 5.66
CA ALA A 133 -8.30 -4.47 4.55
C ALA A 133 -8.59 -5.34 3.31
N ILE A 134 -7.72 -6.30 2.99
CA ILE A 134 -7.93 -7.26 1.90
C ILE A 134 -9.15 -8.14 2.18
N MET A 135 -9.29 -8.64 3.41
CA MET A 135 -10.43 -9.48 3.78
C MET A 135 -11.75 -8.69 3.84
N ASN A 136 -11.73 -7.40 4.19
CA ASN A 136 -12.90 -6.54 4.09
C ASN A 136 -13.32 -6.36 2.61
N TYR A 137 -12.36 -6.19 1.70
CA TYR A 137 -12.61 -6.15 0.27
C TYR A 137 -13.26 -7.47 -0.23
N ALA A 138 -12.81 -8.62 0.31
CA ALA A 138 -13.44 -9.91 0.00
C ALA A 138 -14.87 -10.01 0.54
N VAL A 139 -15.16 -9.47 1.71
CA VAL A 139 -16.53 -9.41 2.27
C VAL A 139 -17.43 -8.56 1.38
N GLU A 140 -16.95 -7.40 0.93
CA GLU A 140 -17.73 -6.44 0.15
C GLU A 140 -18.00 -6.91 -1.29
N TYR A 141 -17.00 -7.49 -1.97
CA TYR A 141 -17.07 -7.77 -3.40
C TYR A 141 -17.08 -9.26 -3.78
N TYR A 142 -16.81 -10.16 -2.85
CA TYR A 142 -16.69 -11.60 -3.11
C TYR A 142 -17.56 -12.48 -2.21
N ASN A 143 -18.56 -11.88 -1.59
CA ASN A 143 -19.54 -12.57 -0.75
C ASN A 143 -18.91 -13.40 0.39
N LEU A 144 -17.75 -13.01 0.89
CA LEU A 144 -17.19 -13.64 2.08
C LEU A 144 -18.08 -13.26 3.29
N PRO A 145 -18.62 -14.22 4.06
CA PRO A 145 -19.64 -13.93 5.09
C PRO A 145 -19.15 -12.98 6.19
N LYS A 146 -17.86 -13.03 6.53
CA LYS A 146 -17.24 -12.19 7.56
C LYS A 146 -15.74 -12.10 7.35
N ASN A 147 -15.13 -11.02 7.85
CA ASN A 147 -13.69 -10.87 7.85
C ASN A 147 -13.05 -11.80 8.91
N PRO A 148 -12.19 -12.77 8.51
CA PRO A 148 -11.52 -13.65 9.47
C PRO A 148 -10.37 -12.96 10.22
N ALA A 149 -9.86 -11.82 9.68
CA ALA A 149 -8.75 -11.06 10.27
C ALA A 149 -9.24 -9.93 11.20
N LYS A 150 -10.27 -10.18 12.05
CA LYS A 150 -10.77 -9.17 12.99
C LYS A 150 -9.88 -8.97 14.21
N LYS A 151 -9.22 -10.04 14.72
CA LYS A 151 -8.36 -9.94 15.90
C LYS A 151 -7.01 -9.38 15.52
N SER A 152 -6.69 -8.19 16.02
CA SER A 152 -5.44 -7.50 15.76
C SER A 152 -4.21 -8.29 16.17
N MET A 153 -3.11 -8.04 15.48
CA MET A 153 -1.76 -8.47 15.81
C MET A 153 -0.92 -7.22 16.10
N GLY A 154 -0.07 -7.30 17.11
CA GLY A 154 0.77 -6.17 17.52
C GLY A 154 -0.01 -5.07 18.25
N LYS A 155 0.72 -4.17 18.86
CA LYS A 155 0.20 -3.03 19.62
C LYS A 155 0.80 -1.73 19.08
N LYS A 156 0.04 -0.63 19.17
CA LYS A 156 0.63 0.69 18.99
C LYS A 156 1.36 1.02 20.28
N GLN A 157 2.69 1.12 20.20
CA GLN A 157 3.48 1.72 21.27
C GLN A 157 3.41 3.23 21.10
N ALA A 158 2.97 3.91 22.14
CA ALA A 158 3.08 5.36 22.22
C ALA A 158 4.43 5.63 22.90
N GLU A 159 5.39 6.08 22.13
CA GLU A 159 6.61 6.66 22.68
C GLU A 159 6.33 8.12 23.03
N ASN A 160 6.95 8.61 24.09
CA ASN A 160 6.92 10.03 24.41
C ASN A 160 7.57 10.79 23.26
N MET A 161 6.86 11.80 22.76
CA MET A 161 7.39 12.66 21.70
C MET A 161 8.61 13.41 22.25
N GLN A 162 9.75 13.19 21.62
CA GLN A 162 10.98 13.94 21.92
C GLN A 162 10.97 15.24 21.12
N PHE A 163 11.36 16.31 21.75
CA PHE A 163 11.52 17.64 21.14
C PHE A 163 12.74 18.32 21.74
N TRP A 164 13.34 19.18 20.98
CA TRP A 164 14.43 20.04 21.47
C TRP A 164 13.85 21.32 22.08
N THR A 165 14.41 21.70 23.19
CA THR A 165 14.18 23.04 23.73
C THR A 165 14.93 24.08 22.88
N VAL A 166 14.53 25.34 23.00
CA VAL A 166 15.18 26.44 22.28
C VAL A 166 16.70 26.51 22.61
N ASN A 167 17.07 26.29 23.87
CA ASN A 167 18.49 26.31 24.30
C ASN A 167 19.31 25.17 23.68
N GLU A 168 18.74 23.96 23.60
CA GLU A 168 19.38 22.83 22.95
C GLU A 168 19.55 23.09 21.45
N PHE A 169 18.53 23.62 20.79
CA PHE A 169 18.61 24.00 19.39
C PHE A 169 19.66 25.09 19.15
N GLN A 170 19.71 26.13 19.98
CA GLN A 170 20.70 27.18 19.87
C GLN A 170 22.12 26.66 20.04
N THR A 171 22.33 25.66 20.88
CA THR A 171 23.66 25.00 21.05
C THR A 171 24.01 24.20 19.79
N PHE A 172 23.07 23.47 19.24
CA PHE A 172 23.24 22.69 18.02
C PHE A 172 23.53 23.57 16.81
N ILE A 173 22.71 24.62 16.58
CA ILE A 173 22.79 25.42 15.34
C ILE A 173 24.14 26.14 15.19
N LYS A 174 24.82 26.45 16.29
CA LYS A 174 26.20 26.99 16.29
C LYS A 174 27.21 26.06 15.64
N THR A 175 26.97 24.75 15.68
CA THR A 175 27.88 23.78 15.03
C THR A 175 27.74 23.76 13.51
N THR A 176 26.76 24.45 12.96
CA THR A 176 26.45 24.52 11.51
C THR A 176 26.74 25.90 10.91
N GLU A 177 27.38 26.82 11.66
CA GLU A 177 27.66 28.20 11.20
C GLU A 177 28.55 28.26 9.96
N ASP A 178 29.43 27.26 9.77
CA ASP A 178 30.34 27.17 8.62
C ASP A 178 29.59 26.73 7.31
N ASP A 179 28.41 26.18 7.41
CA ASP A 179 27.57 25.76 6.25
C ASP A 179 26.21 26.45 6.28
N MET A 180 26.12 27.55 5.53
CA MET A 180 24.90 28.35 5.44
C MET A 180 23.70 27.53 4.98
N THR A 181 23.88 26.55 4.08
CA THR A 181 22.78 25.69 3.58
C THR A 181 22.22 24.82 4.69
N VAL A 182 23.11 24.13 5.42
CA VAL A 182 22.74 23.26 6.54
C VAL A 182 22.09 24.10 7.65
N ASN A 183 22.68 25.26 7.99
CA ASN A 183 22.14 26.18 8.98
C ASN A 183 20.71 26.63 8.63
N THR A 184 20.47 27.07 7.41
CA THR A 184 19.15 27.49 6.91
C THR A 184 18.14 26.33 6.98
N ILE A 185 18.52 25.12 6.57
CA ILE A 185 17.66 23.93 6.60
C ILE A 185 17.18 23.65 8.03
N PHE A 186 18.09 23.62 9.01
CA PHE A 186 17.74 23.31 10.39
C PHE A 186 16.91 24.42 11.05
N ASN A 187 17.20 25.68 10.75
CA ASN A 187 16.36 26.80 11.20
C ASN A 187 14.93 26.68 10.64
N LEU A 188 14.79 26.39 9.35
CA LEU A 188 13.47 26.14 8.75
C LEU A 188 12.74 24.97 9.43
N PHE A 189 13.43 23.87 9.71
CA PHE A 189 12.81 22.74 10.42
C PHE A 189 12.32 23.13 11.82
N PHE A 190 13.18 23.74 12.59
CA PHE A 190 12.88 24.03 13.99
C PHE A 190 11.75 25.05 14.15
N PHE A 191 11.79 26.14 13.41
CA PHE A 191 10.82 27.23 13.57
C PHE A 191 9.53 27.03 12.79
N SER A 192 9.53 26.30 11.67
CA SER A 192 8.31 26.11 10.85
C SER A 192 7.62 24.78 11.11
N GLY A 193 8.30 23.77 11.63
CA GLY A 193 7.78 22.43 11.70
C GLY A 193 7.52 21.79 10.32
N ILE A 194 8.16 22.30 9.26
CA ILE A 194 8.06 21.78 7.90
C ILE A 194 8.52 20.32 7.86
N ARG A 195 7.88 19.48 7.03
CA ARG A 195 8.33 18.11 6.83
C ARG A 195 9.50 18.06 5.86
N GLU A 196 10.40 17.09 6.04
CA GLU A 196 11.58 16.90 5.16
C GLU A 196 11.23 16.94 3.67
N GLY A 197 10.23 16.18 3.23
CA GLY A 197 9.82 16.18 1.83
C GLY A 197 9.23 17.51 1.35
N GLU A 198 8.62 18.30 2.21
CA GLU A 198 8.12 19.63 1.90
C GLU A 198 9.28 20.61 1.75
N LEU A 199 10.26 20.56 2.66
CA LEU A 199 11.47 21.38 2.59
C LEU A 199 12.27 21.10 1.31
N LEU A 200 12.53 19.81 0.99
CA LEU A 200 13.25 19.41 -0.22
C LEU A 200 12.54 19.79 -1.53
N ALA A 201 11.25 20.11 -1.46
CA ALA A 201 10.48 20.59 -2.62
C ALA A 201 10.51 22.10 -2.79
N LEU A 202 11.02 22.85 -1.82
CA LEU A 202 11.02 24.32 -1.88
C LEU A 202 11.91 24.84 -3.00
N THR A 203 11.48 25.93 -3.59
CA THR A 203 12.18 26.73 -4.59
C THR A 203 12.11 28.22 -4.20
N LEU A 204 12.94 29.06 -4.75
CA LEU A 204 12.93 30.50 -4.49
C LEU A 204 11.56 31.13 -4.70
N ASN A 205 10.77 30.64 -5.65
CA ASN A 205 9.43 31.14 -5.93
C ASN A 205 8.40 30.85 -4.81
N ASP A 206 8.74 29.98 -3.87
CA ASP A 206 7.88 29.67 -2.73
C ASP A 206 8.06 30.66 -1.58
N PHE A 207 9.06 31.57 -1.65
CA PHE A 207 9.38 32.57 -0.65
C PHE A 207 8.84 33.94 -1.08
N ASP A 208 8.14 34.61 -0.17
CA ASP A 208 7.74 36.02 -0.28
C ASP A 208 8.58 36.81 0.74
N PHE A 209 9.65 37.44 0.28
CA PHE A 209 10.60 38.15 1.12
C PHE A 209 10.03 39.46 1.64
N ASP A 210 9.05 40.05 0.95
CA ASP A 210 8.39 41.28 1.39
C ASP A 210 7.47 41.04 2.58
N LYS A 211 6.80 39.84 2.57
CA LYS A 211 5.91 39.41 3.64
C LYS A 211 6.57 38.50 4.67
N ASN A 212 7.83 38.16 4.47
CA ASN A 212 8.55 37.21 5.32
C ASN A 212 7.81 35.86 5.46
N THR A 213 7.29 35.32 4.36
CA THR A 213 6.52 34.08 4.38
C THR A 213 7.04 33.05 3.39
N VAL A 214 6.82 31.77 3.68
CA VAL A 214 7.09 30.64 2.78
C VAL A 214 5.80 29.86 2.50
N SER A 215 5.54 29.56 1.25
CA SER A 215 4.35 28.81 0.80
C SER A 215 4.69 27.32 0.62
N ILE A 216 4.09 26.45 1.43
CA ILE A 216 4.32 25.00 1.40
C ILE A 216 3.18 24.34 0.63
N THR A 217 3.34 24.16 -0.69
CA THR A 217 2.28 23.67 -1.59
C THR A 217 2.63 22.31 -2.22
N LYS A 218 3.85 21.81 -2.02
CA LYS A 218 4.38 20.63 -2.68
C LYS A 218 5.27 19.83 -1.73
N THR A 219 5.48 18.57 -2.05
CA THR A 219 6.39 17.68 -1.31
C THR A 219 7.19 16.82 -2.27
N TYR A 220 8.46 16.65 -1.96
CA TYR A 220 9.37 15.75 -2.67
C TYR A 220 9.22 14.32 -2.13
N ALA A 221 9.33 13.35 -3.02
CA ALA A 221 9.49 11.94 -2.67
C ALA A 221 10.36 11.24 -3.71
N ARG A 222 11.17 10.27 -3.28
CA ARG A 222 11.95 9.41 -4.17
C ARG A 222 11.32 8.02 -4.24
N VAL A 223 10.86 7.61 -5.44
CA VAL A 223 10.20 6.33 -5.67
C VAL A 223 10.95 5.57 -6.76
N LYS A 224 11.47 4.39 -6.42
CA LYS A 224 12.25 3.53 -7.36
C LYS A 224 13.37 4.29 -8.06
N GLY A 225 14.08 5.14 -7.32
CA GLY A 225 15.20 5.94 -7.85
C GLY A 225 14.80 7.18 -8.67
N LYS A 226 13.50 7.46 -8.85
CA LYS A 226 12.98 8.64 -9.51
C LYS A 226 12.51 9.68 -8.51
N ASP A 227 12.87 10.93 -8.76
CA ASP A 227 12.46 12.07 -7.95
C ASP A 227 11.07 12.53 -8.40
N ILE A 228 10.15 12.67 -7.46
CA ILE A 228 8.75 13.02 -7.72
C ILE A 228 8.37 14.21 -6.85
N ILE A 229 7.84 15.26 -7.46
CA ILE A 229 7.18 16.37 -6.76
C ILE A 229 5.67 16.14 -6.84
N GLN A 230 5.01 16.17 -5.68
CA GLN A 230 3.57 15.90 -5.57
C GLN A 230 2.90 16.84 -4.57
N PRO A 231 1.57 17.01 -4.63
CA PRO A 231 0.85 17.81 -3.66
C PRO A 231 0.94 17.17 -2.25
N PRO A 232 0.85 17.99 -1.17
CA PRO A 232 0.92 17.50 0.19
C PRO A 232 -0.21 16.51 0.51
N LYS A 233 -0.06 15.75 1.61
CA LYS A 233 -1.01 14.69 2.03
C LYS A 233 -2.42 15.21 2.32
N THR A 234 -2.53 16.44 2.81
CA THR A 234 -3.81 17.05 3.19
C THR A 234 -3.87 18.49 2.70
N LYS A 235 -5.06 18.97 2.36
CA LYS A 235 -5.27 20.40 1.97
C LYS A 235 -4.85 21.38 3.08
N ARG A 236 -4.78 20.95 4.34
CA ARG A 236 -4.32 21.76 5.49
C ARG A 236 -2.80 21.82 5.63
N ALA A 237 -2.06 21.07 4.82
CA ALA A 237 -0.60 21.12 4.80
C ALA A 237 -0.05 22.29 3.95
N ILE A 238 -0.90 23.17 3.43
CA ILE A 238 -0.51 24.45 2.87
C ILE A 238 -0.31 25.38 4.08
N ALA A 239 0.92 25.46 4.56
CA ALA A 239 1.28 26.34 5.66
C ALA A 239 1.97 27.57 5.09
N LEU A 240 1.51 28.75 5.49
CA LEU A 240 2.26 30.00 5.43
C LEU A 240 3.04 30.09 6.74
N CYS A 241 4.36 30.03 6.66
CA CYS A 241 5.21 30.15 7.85
C CYS A 241 5.93 31.49 7.84
N LEU A 242 5.74 32.26 8.89
CA LEU A 242 6.53 33.45 9.21
C LEU A 242 7.91 32.97 9.72
N CYS A 243 8.88 32.78 8.83
CA CYS A 243 10.17 32.21 9.20
C CYS A 243 11.38 33.09 8.94
N LEU A 244 11.21 34.28 8.37
CA LEU A 244 12.34 35.06 7.86
C LEU A 244 12.91 36.11 8.83
N LEU A 245 12.53 36.12 10.10
CA LEU A 245 13.09 37.01 11.10
C LEU A 245 14.43 36.52 11.72
N ILE A 246 15.05 35.48 11.17
CA ILE A 246 16.22 34.81 11.80
C ILE A 246 17.41 34.63 10.83
N LEU A 247 17.35 35.21 9.64
CA LEU A 247 18.50 35.28 8.74
C LEU A 247 19.14 36.69 8.82
#